data_db740e6ed5b38fb76c5a1d1599fb38c6
#
_entry.id   db740e6ed5b38fb76c5a1d1599fb38c6
#
_cell.length_a   1.000
_cell.length_b   1.000
_cell.length_c   1.000
_cell.angle_alpha   90.00
_cell.angle_beta   90.00
_cell.angle_gamma   90.00
#
_symmetry.space_group_name_H-M   'P 1'
#
loop_
_entity.id
_entity.type
_entity.pdbx_description
1 polymer ?
#
loop_
_entity_poly.entity_id
_entity_poly.type
_entity_poly.pdbx_seq_one_letter_code
_entity_poly.pdbx_strand_id
1 'polypeptide(L)'
;IGSENVFDYSLGNPSVPCPPEFTEAMQTLLAQEEPVSLHGYCPSQGDPGFRTAVAAHLTETFGLPYAQKHIFPTTGAAGAIAHAIRAVTQPGDEVLTFAPYFPEYGPYVAGTGAVLRVVPPQAPTFQPNLDAFAQMLTEKVTCVLINTPNNPTGVVYSADTLTRMAAILTEKSAQYGHNIFLVSDEPYRDIVFDGKTVPYPAAFYPHTLTCFSYSKSLSLPGERLGYVAVRPGCEGEDILVDMMSQISRFTGHNCPPSIIQR
;
A
#
# COMPACT_ATOMS: atom_id res chain seq x y z
N ILE A 1 -35.40 -15.72 -3.51
CA ILE A 1 -35.23 -14.51 -4.30
C ILE A 1 -34.33 -14.91 -5.46
N GLY A 2 -34.79 -14.72 -6.71
CA GLY A 2 -33.94 -15.02 -7.89
C GLY A 2 -32.78 -14.05 -8.01
N SER A 3 -31.67 -14.46 -8.63
CA SER A 3 -30.47 -13.64 -8.79
C SER A 3 -30.74 -12.33 -9.53
N GLU A 4 -31.77 -12.27 -10.37
CA GLU A 4 -32.22 -11.09 -11.10
C GLU A 4 -32.81 -9.99 -10.19
N ASN A 5 -33.15 -10.34 -8.93
CA ASN A 5 -33.68 -9.41 -7.92
C ASN A 5 -32.63 -9.01 -6.86
N VAL A 6 -31.36 -9.34 -7.08
CA VAL A 6 -30.27 -9.04 -6.14
C VAL A 6 -29.28 -8.10 -6.80
N PHE A 7 -29.08 -6.96 -6.18
CA PHE A 7 -27.95 -6.05 -6.51
C PHE A 7 -26.78 -6.39 -5.57
N ASP A 8 -25.79 -7.11 -6.09
CA ASP A 8 -24.63 -7.54 -5.32
C ASP A 8 -23.54 -6.45 -5.33
N TYR A 9 -23.28 -5.87 -4.17
CA TYR A 9 -22.22 -4.90 -3.92
C TYR A 9 -21.10 -5.47 -3.01
N SER A 10 -21.06 -6.78 -2.82
CA SER A 10 -20.10 -7.41 -1.91
C SER A 10 -18.67 -7.41 -2.43
N LEU A 11 -18.48 -7.38 -3.76
CA LEU A 11 -17.19 -7.37 -4.40
C LEU A 11 -17.02 -6.14 -5.31
N GLY A 12 -16.07 -5.26 -4.98
CA GLY A 12 -15.76 -4.07 -5.76
C GLY A 12 -14.97 -4.37 -7.03
N ASN A 13 -15.55 -5.13 -7.96
CA ASN A 13 -14.91 -5.42 -9.24
C ASN A 13 -15.11 -4.23 -10.20
N PRO A 14 -14.06 -3.66 -10.82
CA PRO A 14 -14.22 -2.62 -11.83
C PRO A 14 -15.09 -3.09 -12.98
N SER A 15 -15.99 -2.23 -13.44
CA SER A 15 -16.86 -2.47 -14.60
C SER A 15 -16.33 -1.85 -15.90
N VAL A 16 -15.19 -1.18 -15.84
CA VAL A 16 -14.50 -0.57 -16.98
C VAL A 16 -13.43 -1.54 -17.48
N PRO A 17 -13.26 -1.74 -18.81
CA PRO A 17 -12.20 -2.57 -19.33
C PRO A 17 -10.81 -2.01 -18.99
N CYS A 18 -9.80 -2.89 -18.94
CA CYS A 18 -8.42 -2.44 -18.84
C CYS A 18 -8.00 -1.63 -20.09
N PRO A 19 -6.98 -0.78 -19.98
CA PRO A 19 -6.43 -0.07 -21.14
C PRO A 19 -6.03 -1.04 -22.25
N PRO A 20 -6.31 -0.74 -23.53
CA PRO A 20 -5.95 -1.62 -24.65
C PRO A 20 -4.43 -1.84 -24.74
N GLU A 21 -3.63 -0.86 -24.33
CA GLU A 21 -2.17 -0.93 -24.27
C GLU A 21 -1.67 -2.10 -23.41
N PHE A 22 -2.37 -2.43 -22.35
CA PHE A 22 -2.04 -3.61 -21.54
C PHE A 22 -2.19 -4.91 -22.33
N THR A 23 -3.30 -5.05 -23.06
CA THR A 23 -3.55 -6.22 -23.89
C THR A 23 -2.51 -6.32 -25.02
N GLU A 24 -2.18 -5.21 -25.66
CA GLU A 24 -1.18 -5.15 -26.75
C GLU A 24 0.22 -5.49 -26.21
N ALA A 25 0.60 -4.98 -25.05
CA ALA A 25 1.86 -5.32 -24.39
C ALA A 25 1.95 -6.81 -24.09
N MET A 26 0.90 -7.40 -23.51
CA MET A 26 0.84 -8.84 -23.23
C MET A 26 0.98 -9.70 -24.50
N GLN A 27 0.31 -9.32 -25.58
CA GLN A 27 0.43 -10.01 -26.88
C GLN A 27 1.85 -9.90 -27.46
N THR A 28 2.47 -8.74 -27.31
CA THR A 28 3.84 -8.48 -27.76
C THR A 28 4.83 -9.33 -26.98
N LEU A 29 4.74 -9.37 -25.65
CA LEU A 29 5.58 -10.21 -24.83
C LEU A 29 5.48 -11.69 -25.19
N LEU A 30 4.26 -12.19 -25.35
CA LEU A 30 4.02 -13.58 -25.72
C LEU A 30 4.56 -13.95 -27.12
N ALA A 31 4.59 -12.98 -28.05
CA ALA A 31 5.02 -13.22 -29.43
C ALA A 31 6.54 -13.04 -29.60
N GLN A 32 7.20 -12.21 -28.81
CA GLN A 32 8.57 -11.76 -29.07
C GLN A 32 9.59 -12.23 -28.04
N GLU A 33 9.16 -12.47 -26.79
CA GLU A 33 10.07 -12.87 -25.72
C GLU A 33 10.38 -14.37 -25.78
N GLU A 34 11.61 -14.73 -25.39
CA GLU A 34 12.01 -16.13 -25.27
C GLU A 34 11.17 -16.81 -24.17
N PRO A 35 10.45 -17.92 -24.46
CA PRO A 35 9.53 -18.54 -23.49
C PRO A 35 10.17 -18.92 -22.15
N VAL A 36 11.43 -19.38 -22.18
CA VAL A 36 12.15 -19.75 -20.94
C VAL A 36 12.39 -18.52 -20.05
N SER A 37 12.70 -17.36 -20.66
CA SER A 37 12.87 -16.09 -19.96
C SER A 37 11.53 -15.56 -19.46
N LEU A 38 10.51 -15.58 -20.31
CA LEU A 38 9.19 -15.02 -20.02
C LEU A 38 8.47 -15.77 -18.88
N HIS A 39 8.56 -17.10 -18.86
CA HIS A 39 7.88 -17.97 -17.89
C HIS A 39 8.79 -18.45 -16.76
N GLY A 40 10.04 -18.01 -16.72
CA GLY A 40 10.99 -18.32 -15.66
C GLY A 40 10.65 -17.61 -14.33
N TYR A 41 11.30 -18.05 -13.26
CA TYR A 41 11.18 -17.36 -11.97
C TYR A 41 11.74 -15.95 -12.05
N CYS A 42 11.00 -14.97 -11.54
CA CYS A 42 11.52 -13.65 -11.24
C CYS A 42 12.53 -13.69 -10.09
N PRO A 43 13.48 -12.73 -10.03
CA PRO A 43 14.24 -12.47 -8.81
C PRO A 43 13.32 -12.32 -7.59
N SER A 44 13.78 -12.73 -6.42
CA SER A 44 12.95 -12.69 -5.20
C SER A 44 12.45 -11.29 -4.82
N GLN A 45 13.18 -10.26 -5.27
CA GLN A 45 12.77 -8.85 -5.09
C GLN A 45 11.84 -8.33 -6.21
N GLY A 46 11.48 -9.18 -7.17
CA GLY A 46 10.69 -8.84 -8.34
C GLY A 46 11.51 -8.41 -9.56
N ASP A 47 10.82 -8.19 -10.69
CA ASP A 47 11.43 -7.82 -11.95
C ASP A 47 12.13 -6.44 -11.87
N PRO A 48 13.40 -6.31 -12.30
CA PRO A 48 14.13 -5.06 -12.25
C PRO A 48 13.53 -3.95 -13.14
N GLY A 49 12.96 -4.31 -14.28
CA GLY A 49 12.32 -3.38 -15.21
C GLY A 49 11.09 -2.75 -14.56
N PHE A 50 10.20 -3.58 -14.00
CA PHE A 50 9.04 -3.11 -13.25
C PHE A 50 9.44 -2.16 -12.12
N ARG A 51 10.39 -2.56 -11.28
CA ARG A 51 10.85 -1.77 -10.14
C ARG A 51 11.44 -0.42 -10.57
N THR A 52 12.18 -0.40 -11.68
CA THR A 52 12.74 0.84 -12.26
C THR A 52 11.63 1.74 -12.80
N ALA A 53 10.67 1.19 -13.54
CA ALA A 53 9.56 1.95 -14.10
C ALA A 53 8.68 2.58 -13.00
N VAL A 54 8.34 1.82 -11.96
CA VAL A 54 7.59 2.34 -10.81
C VAL A 54 8.37 3.45 -10.10
N ALA A 55 9.67 3.26 -9.85
CA ALA A 55 10.51 4.26 -9.20
C ALA A 55 10.58 5.56 -10.02
N ALA A 56 10.73 5.47 -11.33
CA ALA A 56 10.75 6.62 -12.23
C ALA A 56 9.40 7.37 -12.19
N HIS A 57 8.29 6.64 -12.31
CA HIS A 57 6.94 7.21 -12.22
C HIS A 57 6.69 7.95 -10.90
N LEU A 58 7.05 7.34 -9.77
CA LEU A 58 6.87 7.97 -8.45
C LEU A 58 7.75 9.20 -8.29
N THR A 59 8.96 9.17 -8.84
CA THR A 59 9.89 10.32 -8.82
C THR A 59 9.33 11.48 -9.64
N GLU A 60 8.87 11.21 -10.85
CA GLU A 60 8.27 12.21 -11.74
C GLU A 60 7.00 12.82 -11.14
N THR A 61 6.13 11.96 -10.59
CA THR A 61 4.81 12.38 -10.08
C THR A 61 4.91 13.15 -8.76
N PHE A 62 5.77 12.71 -7.83
CA PHE A 62 5.78 13.22 -6.46
C PHE A 62 7.06 13.95 -6.06
N GLY A 63 8.08 13.99 -6.92
CA GLY A 63 9.33 14.72 -6.66
C GLY A 63 10.24 14.12 -5.60
N LEU A 64 9.97 12.89 -5.12
CA LEU A 64 10.84 12.16 -4.20
C LEU A 64 11.79 11.26 -5.00
N PRO A 65 13.10 11.15 -4.65
CA PRO A 65 14.11 10.46 -5.47
C PRO A 65 14.04 8.94 -5.29
N TYR A 66 12.95 8.33 -5.75
CA TYR A 66 12.82 6.87 -5.74
C TYR A 66 13.82 6.22 -6.67
N ALA A 67 14.34 5.08 -6.25
CA ALA A 67 15.21 4.20 -7.03
C ALA A 67 14.66 2.77 -6.98
N GLN A 68 15.14 1.91 -7.85
CA GLN A 68 14.76 0.49 -7.93
C GLN A 68 14.78 -0.20 -6.55
N LYS A 69 15.77 0.11 -5.70
CA LYS A 69 15.93 -0.46 -4.35
C LYS A 69 14.76 -0.18 -3.40
N HIS A 70 13.95 0.84 -3.69
CA HIS A 70 12.81 1.23 -2.84
C HIS A 70 11.51 0.50 -3.19
N ILE A 71 11.48 -0.25 -4.29
CA ILE A 71 10.26 -0.86 -4.82
C ILE A 71 10.25 -2.37 -4.60
N PHE A 72 9.17 -2.88 -4.02
CA PHE A 72 8.93 -4.31 -3.83
C PHE A 72 7.58 -4.71 -4.46
N PRO A 73 7.56 -5.48 -5.58
CA PRO A 73 6.33 -5.97 -6.20
C PRO A 73 5.59 -6.95 -5.31
N THR A 74 4.27 -6.86 -5.31
CA THR A 74 3.40 -7.67 -4.44
C THR A 74 2.15 -8.16 -5.17
N THR A 75 1.50 -9.18 -4.61
CA THR A 75 0.23 -9.72 -5.13
C THR A 75 -0.94 -8.79 -4.80
N GLY A 76 -0.93 -7.60 -5.41
CA GLY A 76 -1.90 -6.53 -5.17
C GLY A 76 -1.66 -5.80 -3.85
N ALA A 77 -2.56 -4.86 -3.51
CA ALA A 77 -2.47 -4.07 -2.27
C ALA A 77 -2.56 -4.92 -1.01
N ALA A 78 -3.34 -6.01 -1.04
CA ALA A 78 -3.44 -6.94 0.08
C ALA A 78 -2.06 -7.53 0.45
N GLY A 79 -1.32 -8.01 -0.55
CA GLY A 79 0.05 -8.48 -0.37
C GLY A 79 0.99 -7.36 0.08
N ALA A 80 0.83 -6.15 -0.46
CA ALA A 80 1.63 -4.99 -0.08
C ALA A 80 1.47 -4.66 1.40
N ILE A 81 0.24 -4.52 1.87
CA ILE A 81 -0.07 -4.20 3.27
C ILE A 81 0.44 -5.30 4.21
N ALA A 82 0.17 -6.57 3.88
CA ALA A 82 0.61 -7.69 4.71
C ALA A 82 2.13 -7.75 4.86
N HIS A 83 2.90 -7.50 3.78
CA HIS A 83 4.35 -7.47 3.82
C HIS A 83 4.88 -6.23 4.54
N ALA A 84 4.31 -5.04 4.26
CA ALA A 84 4.71 -3.79 4.91
C ALA A 84 4.54 -3.85 6.42
N ILE A 85 3.34 -4.27 6.91
CA ILE A 85 3.09 -4.40 8.36
C ILE A 85 4.06 -5.40 8.97
N ARG A 86 4.24 -6.57 8.36
CA ARG A 86 5.13 -7.61 8.90
C ARG A 86 6.60 -7.18 8.94
N ALA A 87 7.02 -6.29 8.03
CA ALA A 87 8.39 -5.78 8.01
C ALA A 87 8.67 -4.76 9.14
N VAL A 88 7.63 -4.13 9.69
CA VAL A 88 7.78 -3.04 10.67
C VAL A 88 7.14 -3.33 12.03
N THR A 89 6.64 -4.56 12.25
CA THR A 89 6.01 -4.97 13.52
C THR A 89 6.58 -6.29 14.03
N GLN A 90 6.49 -6.48 15.34
CA GLN A 90 6.79 -7.74 16.04
C GLN A 90 5.55 -8.24 16.79
N PRO A 91 5.50 -9.53 17.17
CA PRO A 91 4.44 -10.03 18.02
C PRO A 91 4.32 -9.24 19.32
N GLY A 92 3.11 -8.75 19.63
CA GLY A 92 2.82 -7.93 20.79
C GLY A 92 2.84 -6.43 20.53
N ASP A 93 3.31 -5.97 19.37
CA ASP A 93 3.19 -4.58 18.95
C ASP A 93 1.74 -4.18 18.71
N GLU A 94 1.49 -2.88 18.65
CA GLU A 94 0.20 -2.31 18.31
C GLU A 94 0.27 -1.59 16.95
N VAL A 95 -0.77 -1.81 16.13
CA VAL A 95 -0.99 -1.09 14.87
C VAL A 95 -2.25 -0.24 15.02
N LEU A 96 -2.14 1.07 14.77
CA LEU A 96 -3.31 1.96 14.77
C LEU A 96 -3.88 2.11 13.36
N THR A 97 -5.22 2.14 13.27
CA THR A 97 -5.95 2.57 12.07
C THR A 97 -7.14 3.45 12.46
N PHE A 98 -7.76 4.11 11.48
CA PHE A 98 -8.87 5.05 11.71
C PHE A 98 -10.20 4.45 11.25
N ALA A 99 -11.23 4.49 12.10
CA ALA A 99 -12.56 4.07 11.72
C ALA A 99 -13.26 5.12 10.82
N PRO A 100 -14.08 4.69 9.85
CA PRO A 100 -14.23 3.32 9.37
C PRO A 100 -13.06 2.89 8.48
N TYR A 101 -12.72 1.62 8.47
CA TYR A 101 -11.57 1.07 7.76
C TYR A 101 -11.94 -0.21 6.99
N PHE A 102 -11.07 -0.62 6.08
CA PHE A 102 -11.22 -1.84 5.30
C PHE A 102 -11.08 -3.08 6.20
N PRO A 103 -12.12 -3.94 6.31
CA PRO A 103 -12.18 -5.00 7.34
C PRO A 103 -11.00 -5.97 7.34
N GLU A 104 -10.36 -6.20 6.19
CA GLU A 104 -9.24 -7.13 6.07
C GLU A 104 -7.96 -6.65 6.79
N TYR A 105 -7.89 -5.39 7.23
CA TYR A 105 -6.76 -4.93 8.06
C TYR A 105 -6.63 -5.72 9.36
N GLY A 106 -7.76 -6.13 9.96
CA GLY A 106 -7.76 -6.97 11.15
C GLY A 106 -6.96 -8.27 10.96
N PRO A 107 -7.33 -9.14 10.00
CA PRO A 107 -6.57 -10.34 9.67
C PRO A 107 -5.10 -10.10 9.30
N TYR A 108 -4.79 -9.03 8.55
CA TYR A 108 -3.40 -8.73 8.16
C TYR A 108 -2.54 -8.42 9.37
N VAL A 109 -3.03 -7.59 10.31
CA VAL A 109 -2.34 -7.27 11.55
C VAL A 109 -2.23 -8.49 12.45
N ALA A 110 -3.34 -9.21 12.65
CA ALA A 110 -3.33 -10.42 13.49
C ALA A 110 -2.35 -11.48 12.99
N GLY A 111 -2.18 -11.59 11.66
CA GLY A 111 -1.21 -12.50 11.02
C GLY A 111 0.25 -12.20 11.35
N THR A 112 0.59 -11.04 11.91
CA THR A 112 1.93 -10.70 12.39
C THR A 112 2.13 -10.97 13.88
N GLY A 113 1.06 -11.28 14.61
CA GLY A 113 1.05 -11.33 16.08
C GLY A 113 0.89 -9.96 16.75
N ALA A 114 0.72 -8.89 15.97
CA ALA A 114 0.43 -7.56 16.49
C ALA A 114 -1.07 -7.37 16.76
N VAL A 115 -1.42 -6.32 17.48
CA VAL A 115 -2.78 -5.98 17.88
C VAL A 115 -3.27 -4.76 17.11
N LEU A 116 -4.38 -4.90 16.36
CA LEU A 116 -5.02 -3.75 15.73
C LEU A 116 -5.80 -2.94 16.76
N ARG A 117 -5.52 -1.64 16.84
CA ARG A 117 -6.29 -0.68 17.62
C ARG A 117 -6.90 0.36 16.69
N VAL A 118 -8.14 0.73 16.96
CA VAL A 118 -8.94 1.56 16.06
C VAL A 118 -9.21 2.92 16.69
N VAL A 119 -8.71 3.96 16.04
CA VAL A 119 -9.01 5.35 16.42
C VAL A 119 -10.47 5.65 16.04
N PRO A 120 -11.29 6.18 16.98
CA PRO A 120 -12.69 6.46 16.70
C PRO A 120 -12.87 7.50 15.58
N PRO A 121 -13.96 7.41 14.80
CA PRO A 121 -14.19 8.28 13.65
C PRO A 121 -14.48 9.72 14.10
N GLN A 122 -14.19 10.67 13.21
CA GLN A 122 -14.58 12.06 13.37
C GLN A 122 -15.72 12.39 12.40
N ALA A 123 -16.95 12.11 12.81
CA ALA A 123 -18.12 12.47 12.01
C ALA A 123 -18.40 13.98 12.05
N PRO A 124 -18.96 14.56 10.99
CA PRO A 124 -19.36 13.92 9.72
C PRO A 124 -18.25 13.92 8.66
N THR A 125 -17.07 14.46 8.93
CA THR A 125 -16.02 14.66 7.92
C THR A 125 -15.26 13.37 7.58
N PHE A 126 -15.17 12.44 8.50
CA PHE A 126 -14.33 11.23 8.42
C PHE A 126 -12.86 11.49 8.11
N GLN A 127 -12.38 12.73 8.32
CA GLN A 127 -10.95 12.98 8.45
C GLN A 127 -10.42 12.27 9.70
N PRO A 128 -9.14 11.87 9.76
CA PRO A 128 -8.55 11.30 10.95
C PRO A 128 -8.80 12.13 12.20
N ASN A 129 -9.31 11.50 13.25
CA ASN A 129 -9.48 12.13 14.56
C ASN A 129 -8.11 12.23 15.25
N LEU A 130 -7.40 13.32 14.98
CA LEU A 130 -6.00 13.48 15.41
C LEU A 130 -5.87 13.64 16.93
N ASP A 131 -6.89 14.15 17.63
CA ASP A 131 -6.86 14.28 19.09
C ASP A 131 -6.94 12.91 19.76
N ALA A 132 -7.88 12.05 19.31
CA ALA A 132 -7.97 10.68 19.78
C ALA A 132 -6.73 9.86 19.34
N PHE A 133 -6.22 10.09 18.14
CA PHE A 133 -5.01 9.46 17.63
C PHE A 133 -3.80 9.72 18.54
N ALA A 134 -3.54 11.00 18.87
CA ALA A 134 -2.43 11.37 19.74
C ALA A 134 -2.52 10.74 21.14
N GLN A 135 -3.74 10.60 21.68
CA GLN A 135 -3.99 9.94 22.98
C GLN A 135 -3.82 8.42 22.93
N MET A 136 -4.09 7.80 21.79
CA MET A 136 -4.00 6.35 21.62
C MET A 136 -2.59 5.86 21.27
N LEU A 137 -1.68 6.74 20.89
CA LEU A 137 -0.28 6.40 20.66
C LEU A 137 0.40 6.04 21.99
N THR A 138 0.91 4.83 22.07
CA THR A 138 1.68 4.29 23.20
C THR A 138 3.06 3.84 22.71
N GLU A 139 3.96 3.51 23.62
CA GLU A 139 5.29 2.95 23.30
C GLU A 139 5.24 1.60 22.56
N LYS A 140 4.08 0.92 22.54
CA LYS A 140 3.87 -0.33 21.81
C LYS A 140 3.45 -0.11 20.36
N VAL A 141 3.09 1.12 19.98
CA VAL A 141 2.67 1.42 18.61
C VAL A 141 3.90 1.58 17.73
N THR A 142 4.09 0.64 16.81
CA THR A 142 5.19 0.65 15.83
C THR A 142 4.73 1.00 14.43
N CYS A 143 3.40 0.92 14.17
CA CYS A 143 2.84 1.15 12.85
C CYS A 143 1.48 1.86 12.92
N VAL A 144 1.26 2.77 11.97
CA VAL A 144 -0.05 3.38 11.69
C VAL A 144 -0.44 3.03 10.26
N LEU A 145 -1.62 2.46 10.09
CA LEU A 145 -2.16 2.06 8.78
C LEU A 145 -3.28 3.03 8.38
N ILE A 146 -3.08 3.72 7.27
CA ILE A 146 -4.06 4.64 6.69
C ILE A 146 -4.50 4.19 5.30
N ASN A 147 -5.67 4.66 4.87
CA ASN A 147 -6.17 4.49 3.51
C ASN A 147 -6.75 5.81 2.99
N THR A 148 -6.13 6.36 1.95
CA THR A 148 -6.56 7.63 1.37
C THR A 148 -6.30 7.67 -0.15
N PRO A 149 -7.35 7.82 -0.99
CA PRO A 149 -8.78 7.92 -0.67
C PRO A 149 -9.28 6.69 0.09
N ASN A 150 -10.20 6.89 1.04
CA ASN A 150 -10.58 5.87 2.02
C ASN A 150 -11.68 4.94 1.51
N ASN A 151 -11.53 3.65 1.74
CA ASN A 151 -12.60 2.67 1.68
C ASN A 151 -13.06 2.36 3.13
N PRO A 152 -14.34 2.62 3.53
CA PRO A 152 -15.50 2.81 2.65
C PRO A 152 -15.97 4.27 2.46
N THR A 153 -15.35 5.28 3.08
CA THR A 153 -15.93 6.63 3.16
C THR A 153 -15.76 7.47 1.89
N GLY A 154 -14.81 7.14 1.02
CA GLY A 154 -14.42 7.95 -0.13
C GLY A 154 -13.66 9.25 0.23
N VAL A 155 -13.34 9.46 1.50
CA VAL A 155 -12.67 10.68 1.96
C VAL A 155 -11.20 10.69 1.55
N VAL A 156 -10.77 11.79 0.98
CA VAL A 156 -9.35 12.12 0.77
C VAL A 156 -8.84 12.85 2.02
N TYR A 157 -7.76 12.37 2.61
CA TYR A 157 -7.12 13.06 3.73
C TYR A 157 -6.45 14.35 3.23
N SER A 158 -6.72 15.46 3.93
CA SER A 158 -6.19 16.76 3.53
C SER A 158 -4.68 16.88 3.82
N ALA A 159 -4.00 17.76 3.10
CA ALA A 159 -2.60 18.09 3.36
C ALA A 159 -2.37 18.57 4.82
N ASP A 160 -3.31 19.36 5.36
CA ASP A 160 -3.28 19.79 6.77
C ASP A 160 -3.35 18.59 7.72
N THR A 161 -4.28 17.66 7.48
CA THR A 161 -4.40 16.42 8.26
C THR A 161 -3.11 15.62 8.24
N LEU A 162 -2.50 15.42 7.07
CA LEU A 162 -1.25 14.67 6.93
C LEU A 162 -0.07 15.38 7.58
N THR A 163 0.01 16.70 7.47
CA THR A 163 1.05 17.52 8.14
C THR A 163 0.96 17.39 9.65
N ARG A 164 -0.24 17.51 10.21
CA ARG A 164 -0.46 17.36 11.67
C ARG A 164 -0.21 15.93 12.15
N MET A 165 -0.63 14.92 11.38
CA MET A 165 -0.35 13.52 11.67
C MET A 165 1.17 13.26 11.69
N ALA A 166 1.91 13.76 10.70
CA ALA A 166 3.37 13.63 10.62
C ALA A 166 4.06 14.28 11.82
N ALA A 167 3.59 15.46 12.26
CA ALA A 167 4.11 16.13 13.46
C ALA A 167 3.91 15.28 14.73
N ILE A 168 2.70 14.72 14.90
CA ILE A 168 2.38 13.84 16.05
C ILE A 168 3.27 12.59 16.01
N LEU A 169 3.41 11.94 14.83
CA LEU A 169 4.26 10.76 14.69
C LEU A 169 5.72 11.06 15.00
N THR A 170 6.25 12.19 14.55
CA THR A 170 7.62 12.62 14.82
C THR A 170 7.85 12.86 16.30
N GLU A 171 6.94 13.58 16.96
CA GLU A 171 7.00 13.84 18.41
C GLU A 171 6.97 12.54 19.21
N LYS A 172 6.04 11.65 18.90
CA LYS A 172 5.87 10.38 19.60
C LYS A 172 7.02 9.40 19.35
N SER A 173 7.55 9.35 18.15
CA SER A 173 8.75 8.55 17.85
C SER A 173 9.94 9.01 18.69
N ALA A 174 10.15 10.31 18.78
CA ALA A 174 11.20 10.87 19.64
C ALA A 174 10.95 10.59 21.14
N GLN A 175 9.70 10.67 21.59
CA GLN A 175 9.31 10.38 22.96
C GLN A 175 9.56 8.93 23.36
N TYR A 176 9.27 7.98 22.44
CA TYR A 176 9.35 6.54 22.74
C TYR A 176 10.71 5.93 22.37
N GLY A 177 11.57 6.68 21.66
CA GLY A 177 12.91 6.24 21.28
C GLY A 177 12.93 5.19 20.14
N HIS A 178 11.85 5.09 19.37
CA HIS A 178 11.77 4.27 18.15
C HIS A 178 10.88 4.93 17.12
N ASN A 179 11.08 4.61 15.83
CA ASN A 179 10.23 5.13 14.77
C ASN A 179 8.88 4.41 14.73
N ILE A 180 7.83 5.20 14.50
CA ILE A 180 6.49 4.70 14.19
C ILE A 180 6.32 4.79 12.68
N PHE A 181 6.19 3.65 12.00
CA PHE A 181 6.04 3.62 10.55
C PHE A 181 4.62 3.95 10.12
N LEU A 182 4.50 4.67 9.00
CA LEU A 182 3.22 4.93 8.34
C LEU A 182 3.07 4.00 7.14
N VAL A 183 2.15 3.07 7.19
CA VAL A 183 1.75 2.24 6.04
C VAL A 183 0.55 2.91 5.39
N SER A 184 0.71 3.37 4.16
CA SER A 184 -0.32 4.08 3.40
C SER A 184 -0.87 3.20 2.29
N ASP A 185 -2.13 2.79 2.43
CA ASP A 185 -2.86 2.01 1.43
C ASP A 185 -3.51 2.95 0.41
N GLU A 186 -3.03 2.94 -0.84
CA GLU A 186 -3.36 3.95 -1.86
C GLU A 186 -3.93 3.39 -3.18
N PRO A 187 -4.75 2.32 -3.21
CA PRO A 187 -5.23 1.72 -4.46
C PRO A 187 -6.18 2.64 -5.23
N TYR A 188 -6.72 3.68 -4.58
CA TYR A 188 -7.68 4.63 -5.16
C TYR A 188 -7.07 5.99 -5.51
N ARG A 189 -5.74 6.15 -5.37
CA ARG A 189 -5.05 7.43 -5.54
C ARG A 189 -5.36 8.11 -6.88
N ASP A 190 -5.48 7.34 -7.94
CA ASP A 190 -5.71 7.83 -9.30
C ASP A 190 -7.22 7.94 -9.65
N ILE A 191 -8.11 7.58 -8.70
CA ILE A 191 -9.57 7.60 -8.90
C ILE A 191 -10.17 8.63 -7.97
N VAL A 192 -10.17 9.86 -8.42
CA VAL A 192 -10.75 11.00 -7.69
C VAL A 192 -11.67 11.81 -8.59
N PHE A 193 -12.66 12.44 -7.98
CA PHE A 193 -13.68 13.24 -8.65
C PHE A 193 -13.57 14.70 -8.22
N ASP A 194 -14.35 15.58 -8.89
CA ASP A 194 -14.48 17.00 -8.56
C ASP A 194 -13.16 17.79 -8.62
N GLY A 195 -12.20 17.36 -9.45
CA GLY A 195 -10.90 18.02 -9.59
C GLY A 195 -10.04 18.02 -8.33
N LYS A 196 -10.35 17.16 -7.36
CA LYS A 196 -9.54 17.03 -6.14
C LYS A 196 -8.19 16.41 -6.45
N THR A 197 -7.15 16.88 -5.76
CA THR A 197 -5.85 16.24 -5.71
C THR A 197 -5.73 15.39 -4.44
N VAL A 198 -5.07 14.24 -4.56
CA VAL A 198 -4.75 13.39 -3.41
C VAL A 198 -3.34 13.74 -2.93
N PRO A 199 -3.18 14.31 -1.73
CA PRO A 199 -1.87 14.54 -1.18
C PRO A 199 -1.15 13.19 -0.95
N TYR A 200 0.12 13.11 -1.34
CA TYR A 200 0.92 11.89 -1.23
C TYR A 200 1.50 11.74 0.19
N PRO A 201 1.07 10.78 1.02
CA PRO A 201 1.47 10.70 2.43
C PRO A 201 2.98 10.63 2.65
N ALA A 202 3.73 9.97 1.75
CA ALA A 202 5.19 9.89 1.83
C ALA A 202 5.89 11.25 1.65
N ALA A 203 5.22 12.26 1.11
CA ALA A 203 5.77 13.62 1.05
C ALA A 203 5.76 14.33 2.42
N PHE A 204 4.92 13.87 3.36
CA PHE A 204 4.73 14.49 4.67
C PHE A 204 5.51 13.80 5.79
N TYR A 205 5.69 12.48 5.73
CA TYR A 205 6.33 11.73 6.80
C TYR A 205 7.44 10.81 6.27
N PRO A 206 8.66 10.87 6.84
CA PRO A 206 9.81 10.14 6.29
C PRO A 206 9.72 8.62 6.43
N HIS A 207 9.11 8.09 7.49
CA HIS A 207 9.02 6.65 7.71
C HIS A 207 7.72 6.08 7.12
N THR A 208 7.53 6.30 5.80
CA THR A 208 6.32 5.89 5.07
C THR A 208 6.61 4.75 4.10
N LEU A 209 5.76 3.73 4.14
CA LEU A 209 5.64 2.65 3.16
C LEU A 209 4.33 2.81 2.40
N THR A 210 4.40 3.14 1.12
CA THR A 210 3.22 3.25 0.25
C THR A 210 2.87 1.90 -0.33
N CYS A 211 1.63 1.45 -0.13
CA CYS A 211 1.06 0.23 -0.70
C CYS A 211 0.12 0.60 -1.84
N PHE A 212 0.38 0.10 -3.04
CA PHE A 212 -0.39 0.41 -4.24
C PHE A 212 -0.79 -0.85 -5.01
N SER A 213 -1.84 -0.75 -5.82
CA SER A 213 -2.30 -1.83 -6.69
C SER A 213 -2.91 -1.27 -7.98
N TYR A 214 -2.66 -1.94 -9.08
CA TYR A 214 -3.29 -1.67 -10.38
C TYR A 214 -4.71 -2.24 -10.51
N SER A 215 -5.22 -2.86 -9.45
CA SER A 215 -6.57 -3.46 -9.43
C SER A 215 -7.68 -2.47 -9.75
N LYS A 216 -7.50 -1.20 -9.38
CA LYS A 216 -8.51 -0.14 -9.52
C LYS A 216 -8.16 0.83 -10.64
N SER A 217 -6.95 1.38 -10.64
CA SER A 217 -6.50 2.39 -11.61
C SER A 217 -6.47 1.87 -13.05
N LEU A 218 -6.08 0.60 -13.25
CA LEU A 218 -6.02 -0.03 -14.58
C LEU A 218 -7.07 -1.13 -14.79
N SER A 219 -8.01 -1.30 -13.87
CA SER A 219 -9.03 -2.37 -13.95
C SER A 219 -8.43 -3.78 -14.11
N LEU A 220 -7.34 -4.06 -13.39
CA LEU A 220 -6.61 -5.33 -13.43
C LEU A 220 -6.65 -6.11 -12.09
N PRO A 221 -7.83 -6.28 -11.45
CA PRO A 221 -7.87 -6.92 -10.12
C PRO A 221 -7.46 -8.41 -10.19
N GLY A 222 -7.69 -9.08 -11.31
CA GLY A 222 -7.36 -10.49 -11.51
C GLY A 222 -5.86 -10.75 -11.66
N GLU A 223 -5.10 -9.77 -12.13
CA GLU A 223 -3.66 -9.92 -12.39
C GLU A 223 -2.81 -9.89 -11.12
N ARG A 224 -3.39 -9.46 -10.01
CA ARG A 224 -2.73 -9.43 -8.71
C ARG A 224 -1.40 -8.68 -8.72
N LEU A 225 -1.33 -7.52 -9.38
CA LEU A 225 -0.14 -6.68 -9.44
C LEU A 225 -0.29 -5.46 -8.53
N GLY A 226 0.70 -5.26 -7.68
CA GLY A 226 0.85 -4.11 -6.80
C GLY A 226 2.30 -3.97 -6.35
N TYR A 227 2.56 -3.04 -5.45
CA TYR A 227 3.89 -2.84 -4.89
C TYR A 227 3.85 -2.17 -3.52
N VAL A 228 4.94 -2.35 -2.78
CA VAL A 228 5.33 -1.46 -1.69
C VAL A 228 6.42 -0.54 -2.21
N ALA A 229 6.27 0.77 -1.98
CA ALA A 229 7.31 1.74 -2.18
C ALA A 229 7.79 2.26 -0.82
N VAL A 230 9.03 1.97 -0.46
CA VAL A 230 9.70 2.49 0.73
C VAL A 230 10.15 3.92 0.42
N ARG A 231 9.73 4.89 1.21
CA ARG A 231 10.09 6.29 0.97
C ARG A 231 11.61 6.49 1.05
N PRO A 232 12.23 7.17 0.08
CA PRO A 232 13.65 7.54 0.17
C PRO A 232 13.95 8.35 1.43
N GLY A 233 14.98 7.97 2.18
CA GLY A 233 15.32 8.53 3.50
C GLY A 233 14.50 7.96 4.66
N CYS A 234 13.70 6.92 4.42
CA CYS A 234 13.09 6.12 5.49
C CYS A 234 14.19 5.37 6.26
N GLU A 235 14.07 5.30 7.57
CA GLU A 235 14.98 4.42 8.33
C GLU A 235 14.84 2.98 7.87
N GLY A 236 15.98 2.33 7.62
CA GLY A 236 16.03 0.97 7.10
C GLY A 236 15.71 0.86 5.61
N GLU A 237 15.69 1.94 4.83
CA GLU A 237 15.38 1.89 3.37
C GLU A 237 16.23 0.87 2.61
N ASP A 238 17.47 0.64 3.04
CA ASP A 238 18.39 -0.29 2.38
C ASP A 238 18.09 -1.76 2.69
N ILE A 239 17.34 -2.05 3.75
CA ILE A 239 17.06 -3.43 4.20
C ILE A 239 15.57 -3.81 4.11
N LEU A 240 14.64 -2.86 4.10
CA LEU A 240 13.20 -3.15 4.15
C LEU A 240 12.71 -3.98 2.96
N VAL A 241 13.21 -3.71 1.76
CA VAL A 241 12.86 -4.49 0.56
C VAL A 241 13.39 -5.92 0.66
N ASP A 242 14.62 -6.09 1.16
CA ASP A 242 15.19 -7.42 1.40
C ASP A 242 14.42 -8.17 2.48
N MET A 243 14.02 -7.50 3.56
CA MET A 243 13.16 -8.08 4.61
C MET A 243 11.83 -8.55 4.03
N MET A 244 11.15 -7.71 3.24
CA MET A 244 9.89 -8.10 2.58
C MET A 244 10.08 -9.27 1.62
N SER A 245 11.19 -9.33 0.90
CA SER A 245 11.55 -10.46 0.04
C SER A 245 11.72 -11.76 0.85
N GLN A 246 12.37 -11.71 2.00
CA GLN A 246 12.49 -12.87 2.88
C GLN A 246 11.14 -13.27 3.50
N ILE A 247 10.37 -12.31 3.97
CA ILE A 247 9.01 -12.53 4.49
C ILE A 247 8.14 -13.22 3.45
N SER A 248 8.19 -12.77 2.20
CA SER A 248 7.47 -13.38 1.07
C SER A 248 7.80 -14.86 0.93
N ARG A 249 9.08 -15.21 0.98
CA ARG A 249 9.53 -16.62 0.88
C ARG A 249 9.08 -17.46 2.06
N PHE A 250 9.21 -16.95 3.29
CA PHE A 250 8.83 -17.68 4.51
C PHE A 250 7.33 -17.88 4.66
N THR A 251 6.53 -16.95 4.15
CA THR A 251 5.06 -17.02 4.23
C THR A 251 4.43 -17.73 3.03
N GLY A 252 5.23 -18.10 2.02
CA GLY A 252 4.74 -18.73 0.79
C GLY A 252 4.04 -17.78 -0.16
N HIS A 253 4.15 -16.47 0.05
CA HIS A 253 3.62 -15.44 -0.84
C HIS A 253 4.73 -14.95 -1.76
N ASN A 254 4.97 -15.69 -2.83
CA ASN A 254 5.95 -15.31 -3.85
C ASN A 254 5.54 -14.03 -4.59
N CYS A 255 6.48 -13.46 -5.35
CA CYS A 255 6.21 -12.29 -6.17
C CYS A 255 5.09 -12.54 -7.19
N PRO A 256 4.44 -11.48 -7.71
CA PRO A 256 3.47 -11.60 -8.81
C PRO A 256 4.05 -12.34 -10.01
N PRO A 257 3.21 -12.91 -10.90
CA PRO A 257 3.67 -13.61 -12.10
C PRO A 257 4.68 -12.80 -12.92
N SER A 258 5.73 -13.45 -13.42
CA SER A 258 6.82 -12.77 -14.14
C SER A 258 6.35 -11.95 -15.33
N ILE A 259 5.45 -12.53 -16.13
CA ILE A 259 4.90 -11.87 -17.32
C ILE A 259 4.11 -10.59 -16.98
N ILE A 260 3.48 -10.53 -15.80
CA ILE A 260 2.68 -9.37 -15.39
C ILE A 260 3.57 -8.23 -14.87
N GLN A 261 4.81 -8.52 -14.48
CA GLN A 261 5.78 -7.52 -14.06
C GLN A 261 6.58 -6.90 -15.21
N ARG A 262 6.47 -7.45 -16.42
CA ARG A 262 7.16 -7.00 -17.64
C ARG A 262 6.31 -6.08 -18.50
#